data_b40f07f2d25c6b2b6c6aa84ea20d6e50
#
_entry.id   b40f07f2d25c6b2b6c6aa84ea20d6e50
#
_cell.length_a   1.000
_cell.length_b   1.000
_cell.length_c   1.000
_cell.angle_alpha   90.00
_cell.angle_beta   90.00
_cell.angle_gamma   90.00
#
_symmetry.space_group_name_H-M   'P 1'
#
loop_
_entity.id
_entity.type
_entity.pdbx_description
1 polymer ?
#
loop_
_entity_poly.entity_id
_entity_poly.type
_entity_poly.pdbx_seq_one_letter_code
_entity_poly.pdbx_strand_id
1 'polypeptide(L)'
;MCFQNKAYDGKRGKIHDEGYREYIPASDEEEAIRMGRHMAAAIKLVRGRKYQVKQSVGLYPTAGASDDYAYSRHFVDPRKGKLIAYTIEWGRSHASTPFHPPYPEMRKVMKEVSAGLLAVCLRALRRTAGRR
;
A
#
# COMPACT_ATOMS: atom_id res chain seq x y z
N MET A 1 2.32 -1.20 4.68
CA MET A 1 1.68 -1.71 5.91
C MET A 1 2.51 -2.88 6.43
N CYS A 2 3.15 -2.72 7.58
CA CYS A 2 4.08 -3.73 8.14
C CYS A 2 3.38 -4.85 8.91
N PHE A 3 2.07 -4.75 9.13
CA PHE A 3 1.32 -5.79 9.81
C PHE A 3 1.33 -7.12 9.06
N GLN A 4 1.49 -8.20 9.80
CA GLN A 4 1.42 -9.55 9.25
C GLN A 4 -0.03 -10.02 9.10
N ASN A 5 -0.22 -11.04 8.26
CA ASN A 5 -1.50 -11.66 7.95
C ASN A 5 -2.01 -12.59 9.08
N LYS A 6 -2.22 -12.07 10.29
CA LYS A 6 -2.87 -12.80 11.38
C LYS A 6 -3.78 -11.85 12.16
N ALA A 7 -4.65 -12.39 12.99
CA ALA A 7 -5.53 -11.59 13.82
C ALA A 7 -4.71 -10.67 14.74
N TYR A 8 -5.05 -9.38 14.72
CA TYR A 8 -4.48 -8.40 15.66
C TYR A 8 -5.04 -8.66 17.06
N ASP A 9 -4.16 -8.92 18.02
CA ASP A 9 -4.54 -9.22 19.41
C ASP A 9 -4.56 -8.00 20.33
N GLY A 10 -4.36 -6.82 19.79
CA GLY A 10 -4.33 -5.55 20.52
C GLY A 10 -3.04 -5.29 21.31
N LYS A 11 -2.11 -6.23 21.32
CA LYS A 11 -0.84 -6.11 22.03
C LYS A 11 0.26 -5.62 21.11
N ARG A 12 0.99 -4.63 21.58
CA ARG A 12 2.16 -4.09 20.90
C ARG A 12 3.42 -4.58 21.59
N GLY A 13 4.21 -5.40 20.92
CA GLY A 13 5.53 -5.82 21.40
C GLY A 13 6.63 -4.83 21.06
N LYS A 14 7.86 -5.11 21.48
CA LYS A 14 9.05 -4.38 21.05
C LYS A 14 9.57 -4.96 19.76
N ILE A 15 10.02 -4.12 18.85
CA ILE A 15 10.42 -4.51 17.48
C ILE A 15 11.55 -5.55 17.45
N HIS A 16 12.35 -5.66 18.54
CA HIS A 16 13.44 -6.60 18.68
C HIS A 16 13.07 -7.85 19.48
N ASP A 17 11.84 -7.96 19.97
CA ASP A 17 11.38 -9.17 20.64
C ASP A 17 11.13 -10.25 19.60
N GLU A 18 11.67 -11.45 19.77
CA GLU A 18 11.46 -12.58 18.85
C GLU A 18 9.98 -12.94 18.68
N GLY A 19 9.15 -12.65 19.70
CA GLY A 19 7.71 -12.82 19.69
C GLY A 19 6.92 -11.67 19.10
N TYR A 20 7.56 -10.54 18.72
CA TYR A 20 6.85 -9.38 18.21
C TYR A 20 6.15 -9.69 16.90
N ARG A 21 4.86 -9.49 16.89
CA ARG A 21 4.01 -9.65 15.72
C ARG A 21 2.95 -8.56 15.72
N GLU A 22 2.81 -7.85 14.62
CA GLU A 22 1.66 -6.99 14.36
C GLU A 22 0.85 -7.59 13.21
N TYR A 23 -0.44 -7.68 13.40
CA TYR A 23 -1.34 -8.32 12.48
C TYR A 23 -2.42 -7.37 12.00
N ILE A 24 -2.75 -7.46 10.73
CA ILE A 24 -3.90 -6.80 10.14
C ILE A 24 -5.06 -7.81 10.07
N PRO A 25 -6.30 -7.42 10.39
CA PRO A 25 -7.47 -8.28 10.17
C PRO A 25 -7.52 -8.77 8.71
N ALA A 26 -7.85 -10.06 8.53
CA ALA A 26 -7.85 -10.67 7.20
C ALA A 26 -8.71 -9.90 6.19
N SER A 27 -9.89 -9.40 6.61
CA SER A 27 -10.77 -8.59 5.78
C SER A 27 -10.11 -7.30 5.29
N ASP A 28 -9.26 -6.68 6.11
CA ASP A 28 -8.57 -5.45 5.79
C ASP A 28 -7.41 -5.71 4.83
N GLU A 29 -6.70 -6.83 5.05
CA GLU A 29 -5.67 -7.28 4.12
C GLU A 29 -6.25 -7.59 2.75
N GLU A 30 -7.35 -8.36 2.68
CA GLU A 30 -8.03 -8.67 1.43
C GLU A 30 -8.46 -7.41 0.68
N GLU A 31 -9.00 -6.43 1.41
CA GLU A 31 -9.39 -5.15 0.83
C GLU A 31 -8.19 -4.38 0.30
N ALA A 32 -7.11 -4.31 1.08
CA ALA A 32 -5.87 -3.64 0.69
C ALA A 32 -5.25 -4.30 -0.56
N ILE A 33 -5.12 -5.62 -0.56
CA ILE A 33 -4.57 -6.37 -1.70
C ILE A 33 -5.47 -6.20 -2.95
N ARG A 34 -6.79 -6.27 -2.80
CA ARG A 34 -7.72 -6.07 -3.91
C ARG A 34 -7.60 -4.67 -4.53
N MET A 35 -7.50 -3.64 -3.71
CA MET A 35 -7.33 -2.27 -4.17
C MET A 35 -5.95 -2.07 -4.81
N GLY A 36 -4.89 -2.60 -4.20
CA GLY A 36 -3.53 -2.57 -4.76
C GLY A 36 -3.44 -3.27 -6.11
N ARG A 37 -4.09 -4.44 -6.28
CA ARG A 37 -4.17 -5.14 -7.58
C ARG A 37 -4.92 -4.31 -8.63
N HIS A 38 -5.97 -3.61 -8.24
CA HIS A 38 -6.69 -2.70 -9.14
C HIS A 38 -5.79 -1.55 -9.62
N MET A 39 -5.02 -0.96 -8.71
CA MET A 39 -4.01 0.04 -9.02
C MET A 39 -2.94 -0.51 -9.97
N ALA A 40 -2.36 -1.66 -9.65
CA ALA A 40 -1.33 -2.31 -10.47
C ALA A 40 -1.84 -2.67 -11.87
N ALA A 41 -3.10 -3.08 -12.01
CA ALA A 41 -3.73 -3.32 -13.31
C ALA A 41 -3.82 -2.05 -14.16
N ALA A 42 -4.22 -0.92 -13.57
CA ALA A 42 -4.27 0.36 -14.26
C ALA A 42 -2.86 0.83 -14.72
N ILE A 43 -1.87 0.68 -13.86
CA ILE A 43 -0.47 0.96 -14.20
C ILE A 43 -0.02 0.11 -15.39
N LYS A 44 -0.34 -1.19 -15.37
CA LYS A 44 0.03 -2.12 -16.44
C LYS A 44 -0.55 -1.72 -17.80
N LEU A 45 -1.75 -1.15 -17.83
CA LEU A 45 -2.39 -0.71 -19.09
C LEU A 45 -1.63 0.42 -19.79
N VAL A 46 -0.82 1.20 -19.08
CA VAL A 46 -0.10 2.34 -19.66
C VAL A 46 1.03 1.89 -20.59
N ARG A 47 1.86 0.93 -20.16
CA ARG A 47 2.97 0.40 -20.97
C ARG A 47 3.41 -1.02 -20.60
N GLY A 48 2.52 -1.83 -20.05
CA GLY A 48 2.79 -3.25 -19.78
C GLY A 48 3.61 -3.53 -18.51
N ARG A 49 4.06 -2.51 -17.76
CA ARG A 49 4.87 -2.72 -16.56
C ARG A 49 4.04 -3.37 -15.45
N LYS A 50 4.56 -4.43 -14.86
CA LYS A 50 3.95 -5.13 -13.75
C LYS A 50 4.50 -4.62 -12.43
N TYR A 51 3.62 -4.21 -11.53
CA TYR A 51 3.93 -3.88 -10.15
C TYR A 51 3.47 -5.01 -9.24
N GLN A 52 4.34 -5.40 -8.33
CA GLN A 52 4.03 -6.40 -7.32
C GLN A 52 3.22 -5.76 -6.19
N VAL A 53 2.17 -6.44 -5.74
CA VAL A 53 1.35 -6.00 -4.60
C VAL A 53 1.58 -6.95 -3.44
N LYS A 54 2.08 -6.43 -2.34
CA LYS A 54 2.39 -7.19 -1.12
C LYS A 54 2.31 -6.31 0.11
N GLN A 55 2.28 -6.90 1.29
CA GLN A 55 2.47 -6.18 2.52
C GLN A 55 3.90 -5.63 2.60
N SER A 56 4.08 -4.45 3.20
CA SER A 56 5.39 -3.80 3.34
C SER A 56 6.40 -4.66 4.10
N VAL A 57 5.95 -5.42 5.10
CA VAL A 57 6.79 -6.37 5.84
C VAL A 57 7.41 -7.45 4.94
N GLY A 58 6.77 -7.78 3.82
CA GLY A 58 7.31 -8.70 2.83
C GLY A 58 8.44 -8.11 1.97
N LEU A 59 8.73 -6.82 2.10
CA LEU A 59 9.90 -6.18 1.52
C LEU A 59 11.05 -6.17 2.53
N TYR A 60 10.85 -5.49 3.64
CA TYR A 60 11.67 -5.52 4.86
C TYR A 60 10.88 -4.94 6.03
N PRO A 61 11.16 -5.36 7.28
CA PRO A 61 10.51 -4.77 8.45
C PRO A 61 10.92 -3.30 8.62
N THR A 62 9.94 -2.43 8.83
CA THR A 62 10.15 -1.01 9.13
C THR A 62 9.32 -0.61 10.33
N ALA A 63 9.76 0.42 11.05
CA ALA A 63 9.00 1.05 12.13
C ALA A 63 8.73 2.52 11.77
N GLY A 64 7.55 3.01 12.16
CA GLY A 64 7.19 4.42 11.97
C GLY A 64 6.88 4.83 10.54
N ALA A 65 6.51 3.87 9.69
CA ALA A 65 6.08 4.15 8.32
C ALA A 65 4.76 4.94 8.31
N SER A 66 4.62 5.87 7.37
CA SER A 66 3.44 6.74 7.25
C SER A 66 2.16 5.98 6.94
N ASP A 67 2.24 4.91 6.18
CA ASP A 67 1.12 4.01 5.86
C ASP A 67 0.66 3.23 7.09
N ASP A 68 1.57 2.76 7.94
CA ASP A 68 1.24 2.13 9.21
C ASP A 68 0.61 3.12 10.20
N TYR A 69 1.15 4.33 10.27
CA TYR A 69 0.56 5.38 11.09
C TYR A 69 -0.87 5.69 10.65
N ALA A 70 -1.10 5.91 9.36
CA ALA A 70 -2.42 6.22 8.83
C ALA A 70 -3.44 5.11 9.15
N TYR A 71 -3.05 3.84 8.95
CA TYR A 71 -3.92 2.70 9.24
C TYR A 71 -4.20 2.56 10.75
N SER A 72 -3.19 2.71 11.60
CA SER A 72 -3.31 2.46 13.04
C SER A 72 -4.19 3.47 13.78
N ARG A 73 -4.49 4.63 13.20
CA ARG A 73 -5.25 5.69 13.87
C ARG A 73 -6.65 5.28 14.32
N HIS A 74 -7.33 4.40 13.57
CA HIS A 74 -8.66 3.92 13.93
C HIS A 74 -8.67 2.96 15.14
N PHE A 75 -7.54 2.36 15.50
CA PHE A 75 -7.42 1.57 16.73
C PHE A 75 -7.31 2.43 17.97
N VAL A 76 -6.73 3.62 17.85
CA VAL A 76 -6.55 4.55 18.96
C VAL A 76 -7.82 5.35 19.22
N ASP A 77 -8.55 5.72 18.18
CA ASP A 77 -9.80 6.49 18.28
C ASP A 77 -10.83 5.88 17.29
N PRO A 78 -11.82 5.14 17.82
CA PRO A 78 -12.85 4.51 16.97
C PRO A 78 -13.70 5.50 16.15
N ARG A 79 -13.70 6.80 16.50
CA ARG A 79 -14.39 7.84 15.72
C ARG A 79 -13.65 8.16 14.42
N LYS A 80 -12.39 7.79 14.32
CA LYS A 80 -11.60 7.95 13.09
C LYS A 80 -11.91 6.82 12.14
N GLY A 81 -12.22 7.19 10.91
CA GLY A 81 -12.41 6.21 9.83
C GLY A 81 -11.14 5.42 9.56
N LYS A 82 -11.31 4.17 9.14
CA LYS A 82 -10.21 3.32 8.71
C LYS A 82 -9.59 3.85 7.42
N LEU A 83 -8.28 4.05 7.42
CA LEU A 83 -7.50 4.44 6.25
C LEU A 83 -6.67 3.26 5.76
N ILE A 84 -6.81 2.91 4.48
CA ILE A 84 -5.91 1.97 3.81
C ILE A 84 -4.91 2.81 3.03
N ALA A 85 -3.64 2.73 3.40
CA ALA A 85 -2.57 3.50 2.80
C ALA A 85 -1.59 2.59 2.05
N TYR A 86 -0.91 3.16 1.06
CA TYR A 86 0.04 2.44 0.21
C TYR A 86 1.31 3.24 0.05
N THR A 87 2.43 2.54 0.06
CA THR A 87 3.70 3.05 -0.47
C THR A 87 3.88 2.49 -1.87
N ILE A 88 4.16 3.34 -2.84
CA ILE A 88 4.43 2.94 -4.24
C ILE A 88 5.91 3.13 -4.50
N GLU A 89 6.64 2.03 -4.60
CA GLU A 89 8.02 2.04 -5.08
C GLU A 89 8.02 1.89 -6.60
N TRP A 90 8.35 2.97 -7.28
CA TRP A 90 8.25 3.07 -8.73
C TRP A 90 9.62 2.97 -9.41
N GLY A 91 9.61 2.59 -10.69
CA GLY A 91 10.83 2.45 -11.47
C GLY A 91 11.26 1.00 -11.71
N ARG A 92 12.54 0.81 -11.96
CA ARG A 92 13.16 -0.51 -12.17
C ARG A 92 14.18 -0.78 -11.09
N SER A 93 14.02 -1.85 -10.34
CA SER A 93 14.96 -2.28 -9.30
C SER A 93 16.36 -2.58 -9.82
N HIS A 94 16.52 -2.92 -11.11
CA HIS A 94 17.78 -3.30 -11.73
C HIS A 94 18.33 -2.23 -12.69
N ALA A 95 17.82 -0.99 -12.61
CA ALA A 95 18.42 0.11 -13.37
C ALA A 95 19.73 0.56 -12.72
N SER A 96 20.67 1.02 -13.52
CA SER A 96 21.95 1.58 -13.01
C SER A 96 21.75 2.81 -12.10
N THR A 97 20.62 3.50 -12.27
CA THR A 97 20.21 4.65 -11.45
C THR A 97 18.75 4.52 -11.03
N PRO A 98 18.42 3.58 -10.10
CA PRO A 98 17.02 3.25 -9.77
C PRO A 98 16.26 4.43 -9.17
N PHE A 99 16.92 5.29 -8.39
CA PHE A 99 16.32 6.46 -7.74
C PHE A 99 16.39 7.74 -8.58
N HIS A 100 17.18 7.76 -9.64
CA HIS A 100 17.42 8.93 -10.49
C HIS A 100 17.28 8.55 -11.97
N PRO A 101 16.09 8.14 -12.43
CA PRO A 101 15.91 7.79 -13.82
C PRO A 101 16.07 9.03 -14.72
N PRO A 102 16.57 8.87 -15.95
CA PRO A 102 16.59 9.95 -16.93
C PRO A 102 15.19 10.58 -17.12
N TYR A 103 15.14 11.88 -17.38
CA TYR A 103 13.87 12.61 -17.50
C TYR A 103 12.84 11.98 -18.44
N PRO A 104 13.20 11.46 -19.63
CA PRO A 104 12.23 10.77 -20.48
C PRO A 104 11.60 9.53 -19.83
N GLU A 105 12.37 8.78 -19.03
CA GLU A 105 11.85 7.62 -18.28
C GLU A 105 10.98 8.07 -17.12
N MET A 106 11.40 9.10 -16.39
CA MET A 106 10.61 9.67 -15.30
C MET A 106 9.21 10.11 -15.78
N ARG A 107 9.11 10.77 -16.94
CA ARG A 107 7.82 11.14 -17.53
C ARG A 107 6.91 9.94 -17.80
N LYS A 108 7.49 8.82 -18.21
CA LYS A 108 6.73 7.58 -18.43
C LYS A 108 6.25 6.98 -17.11
N VAL A 109 7.11 6.97 -16.09
CA VAL A 109 6.75 6.51 -14.74
C VAL A 109 5.65 7.38 -14.13
N MET A 110 5.72 8.69 -14.29
CA MET A 110 4.66 9.60 -13.84
C MET A 110 3.30 9.23 -14.43
N LYS A 111 3.22 8.93 -15.72
CA LYS A 111 1.97 8.49 -16.37
C LYS A 111 1.45 7.18 -15.78
N GLU A 112 2.34 6.22 -15.52
CA GLU A 112 1.99 4.94 -14.88
C GLU A 112 1.39 5.16 -13.48
N VAL A 113 2.10 5.90 -12.64
CA VAL A 113 1.67 6.17 -11.26
C VAL A 113 0.37 6.97 -11.24
N SER A 114 0.23 7.99 -12.10
CA SER A 114 -1.00 8.77 -12.22
C SER A 114 -2.20 7.91 -12.60
N ALA A 115 -2.04 6.97 -13.52
CA ALA A 115 -3.11 6.04 -13.89
C ALA A 115 -3.54 5.15 -12.71
N GLY A 116 -2.57 4.67 -11.92
CA GLY A 116 -2.84 3.89 -10.72
C GLY A 116 -3.58 4.70 -9.66
N LEU A 117 -3.16 5.93 -9.38
CA LEU A 117 -3.82 6.82 -8.41
C LEU A 117 -5.24 7.16 -8.84
N LEU A 118 -5.46 7.52 -10.10
CA LEU A 118 -6.80 7.79 -10.63
C LEU A 118 -7.73 6.57 -10.50
N ALA A 119 -7.23 5.38 -10.78
CA ALA A 119 -8.02 4.15 -10.64
C ALA A 119 -8.47 3.91 -9.19
N VAL A 120 -7.60 4.18 -8.21
CA VAL A 120 -7.94 4.08 -6.78
C VAL A 120 -8.97 5.14 -6.39
N CYS A 121 -8.79 6.39 -6.79
CA CYS A 121 -9.74 7.47 -6.50
C CYS A 121 -11.13 7.18 -7.08
N LEU A 122 -11.20 6.77 -8.34
CA LEU A 122 -12.48 6.42 -8.98
C LEU A 122 -13.18 5.23 -8.30
N ARG A 123 -12.41 4.24 -7.88
CA ARG A 123 -12.96 3.11 -7.14
C ARG A 123 -13.48 3.50 -5.76
N ALA A 124 -12.75 4.36 -5.05
CA ALA A 124 -13.19 4.88 -3.75
C ALA A 124 -14.49 5.67 -3.87
N LEU A 125 -14.60 6.56 -4.86
CA LEU A 125 -15.82 7.33 -5.12
C LEU A 125 -17.03 6.46 -5.43
N ARG A 126 -16.87 5.41 -6.24
CA ARG A 126 -17.97 4.47 -6.56
C ARG A 126 -18.47 3.72 -5.33
N ARG A 127 -17.60 3.41 -4.38
CA ARG A 127 -18.00 2.75 -3.12
C ARG A 127 -18.80 3.66 -2.20
N THR A 128 -18.48 4.94 -2.16
CA THR A 128 -19.24 5.92 -1.37
C THR A 128 -20.60 6.22 -1.99
N ALA A 129 -20.68 6.27 -3.32
CA ALA A 129 -21.93 6.50 -4.03
C ALA A 129 -22.94 5.32 -3.89
N GLY A 130 -22.46 4.08 -3.84
CA GLY A 130 -23.30 2.89 -3.70
C GLY A 130 -23.78 2.60 -2.26
N ARG A 131 -23.38 3.42 -1.28
CA ARG A 131 -23.81 3.31 0.13
C ARG A 131 -24.88 4.32 0.54
N ARG A 132 -25.36 5.11 -0.39
CA ARG A 132 -26.51 6.00 -0.25
C ARG A 132 -27.73 5.35 -0.86
#